data_689a9f5f5a8e53dcc066739e85895101
#
_entry.id   689a9f5f5a8e53dcc066739e85895101
#
_cell.length_a   1.000
_cell.length_b   1.000
_cell.length_c   1.000
_cell.angle_alpha   90.00
_cell.angle_beta   90.00
_cell.angle_gamma   90.00
#
_symmetry.space_group_name_H-M   'P 1'
#
loop_
_entity.id
_entity.type
_entity.pdbx_description
1 polymer ?
#
loop_
_entity_poly.entity_id
_entity_poly.type
_entity_poly.pdbx_seq_one_letter_code
_entity_poly.pdbx_strand_id
1 'polypeptide(L)'
;MLYPLTFQPIFKERIWGGRNLERLYAKPLPAEVPIGESWEITDRPEGVSAIANGSLADKDLRWLMENHAQDLLGTGRENTERFPLLVKILDARATLSVQVHPPSTVARQLGGEPKTEMWFIADAAPGAEIFVGLKRGVTRAGFERHLKSSTVAECLHRVPVQAGDAMFLPSGRLHAIGGGLVIFEIQQNSDTTYRVFDWNRVGLDGKPRDLHVEPALASINFDDAEPRLISSIYSRNPVLSVRYLVDDPLFRVDGCKVKRGQRFHLRSDALQIIGLLKGRLKISHEAAEVELTPGQFCLLPACLGRVTLLAEMHIEFLQVQTS
;
A
#
# COMPACT_ATOMS: atom_id res chain seq x y z
N MET A 1 -7.54 -11.95 -25.02
CA MET A 1 -6.20 -11.34 -24.83
C MET A 1 -6.34 -10.27 -23.75
N LEU A 2 -5.44 -10.25 -22.76
CA LEU A 2 -5.45 -9.23 -21.72
C LEU A 2 -4.93 -7.90 -22.26
N TYR A 3 -5.22 -6.81 -21.56
CA TYR A 3 -4.84 -5.42 -21.89
C TYR A 3 -4.55 -4.66 -20.58
N PRO A 4 -4.07 -3.41 -20.62
CA PRO A 4 -3.92 -2.59 -19.40
C PRO A 4 -5.24 -2.46 -18.66
N LEU A 5 -5.29 -2.89 -17.40
CA LEU A 5 -6.51 -3.03 -16.60
C LEU A 5 -6.59 -1.94 -15.53
N THR A 6 -7.76 -1.33 -15.39
CA THR A 6 -8.13 -0.48 -14.25
C THR A 6 -9.24 -1.13 -13.44
N PHE A 7 -9.38 -0.75 -12.18
CA PHE A 7 -10.35 -1.35 -11.27
C PHE A 7 -11.23 -0.30 -10.61
N GLN A 8 -12.42 -0.73 -10.18
CA GLN A 8 -13.28 0.09 -9.34
C GLN A 8 -12.73 0.07 -7.91
N PRO A 9 -12.49 1.24 -7.29
CA PRO A 9 -12.00 1.30 -5.91
C PRO A 9 -13.08 0.85 -4.92
N ILE A 10 -12.68 0.19 -3.83
CA ILE A 10 -13.57 -0.21 -2.74
C ILE A 10 -13.27 0.66 -1.53
N PHE A 11 -14.23 1.48 -1.12
CA PHE A 11 -14.06 2.40 0.02
C PHE A 11 -14.40 1.71 1.33
N LYS A 12 -13.54 1.90 2.34
CA LYS A 12 -13.72 1.35 3.68
C LYS A 12 -13.86 2.50 4.70
N GLU A 13 -15.00 2.52 5.39
CA GLU A 13 -15.22 3.41 6.51
C GLU A 13 -14.29 3.07 7.66
N ARG A 14 -13.66 4.09 8.26
CA ARG A 14 -12.78 3.95 9.42
C ARG A 14 -12.95 5.16 10.35
N ILE A 15 -12.92 4.94 11.65
CA ILE A 15 -13.04 6.01 12.67
C ILE A 15 -11.98 7.11 12.54
N TRP A 16 -10.84 6.76 11.95
CA TRP A 16 -9.72 7.66 11.72
C TRP A 16 -9.69 8.27 10.31
N GLY A 17 -10.66 7.90 9.47
CA GLY A 17 -10.75 8.32 8.08
C GLY A 17 -11.10 9.80 7.90
N GLY A 18 -10.92 10.29 6.68
CA GLY A 18 -11.16 11.66 6.27
C GLY A 18 -11.89 11.78 4.95
N ARG A 19 -11.69 12.92 4.29
CA ARG A 19 -12.25 13.25 2.95
C ARG A 19 -11.15 13.69 1.98
N ASN A 20 -9.86 13.44 2.29
CA ASN A 20 -8.76 13.84 1.41
C ASN A 20 -8.72 13.06 0.11
N LEU A 21 -9.22 11.80 0.09
CA LEU A 21 -9.33 11.02 -1.14
C LEU A 21 -10.25 11.69 -2.18
N GLU A 22 -11.32 12.33 -1.75
CA GLU A 22 -12.19 13.14 -2.60
C GLU A 22 -11.49 14.45 -3.01
N ARG A 23 -10.92 15.18 -2.05
CA ARG A 23 -10.26 16.47 -2.28
C ARG A 23 -9.04 16.36 -3.19
N LEU A 24 -8.18 15.35 -3.01
CA LEU A 24 -6.91 15.21 -3.74
C LEU A 24 -7.06 14.42 -5.05
N TYR A 25 -7.96 13.44 -5.08
CA TYR A 25 -8.04 12.48 -6.17
C TYR A 25 -9.42 12.39 -6.82
N ALA A 26 -10.35 13.26 -6.45
CA ALA A 26 -11.73 13.28 -6.95
C ALA A 26 -12.44 11.92 -6.85
N LYS A 27 -12.09 11.10 -5.83
CA LYS A 27 -12.75 9.82 -5.63
C LYS A 27 -14.22 10.04 -5.22
N PRO A 28 -15.17 9.28 -5.79
CA PRO A 28 -16.60 9.43 -5.52
C PRO A 28 -16.97 8.78 -4.18
N LEU A 29 -16.54 9.40 -3.08
CA LEU A 29 -16.78 8.85 -1.74
C LEU A 29 -18.26 8.95 -1.35
N PRO A 30 -18.81 7.99 -0.58
CA PRO A 30 -20.13 8.12 0.04
C PRO A 30 -20.22 9.42 0.84
N ALA A 31 -21.40 10.07 0.80
CA ALA A 31 -21.61 11.32 1.51
C ALA A 31 -21.56 11.10 3.04
N GLU A 32 -20.96 12.06 3.75
CA GLU A 32 -20.96 12.14 5.22
C GLU A 32 -20.31 10.96 5.99
N VAL A 33 -19.64 10.05 5.27
CA VAL A 33 -18.96 8.90 5.86
C VAL A 33 -17.44 9.13 5.87
N PRO A 34 -16.76 8.93 7.02
CA PRO A 34 -15.30 9.03 7.09
C PRO A 34 -14.65 7.81 6.41
N ILE A 35 -14.05 8.04 5.24
CA ILE A 35 -13.37 6.98 4.51
C ILE A 35 -11.88 7.00 4.87
N GLY A 36 -11.41 5.92 5.48
CA GLY A 36 -10.00 5.77 5.84
C GLY A 36 -9.19 5.04 4.79
N GLU A 37 -9.79 4.12 4.02
CA GLU A 37 -9.09 3.34 3.02
C GLU A 37 -9.84 3.32 1.69
N SER A 38 -9.10 3.41 0.59
CA SER A 38 -9.53 3.07 -0.75
C SER A 38 -8.70 1.88 -1.22
N TRP A 39 -9.33 0.71 -1.35
CA TRP A 39 -8.68 -0.48 -1.89
C TRP A 39 -8.74 -0.41 -3.41
N GLU A 40 -7.58 -0.23 -4.01
CA GLU A 40 -7.44 0.03 -5.45
C GLU A 40 -7.31 -1.28 -6.25
N ILE A 41 -6.51 -2.23 -5.73
CA ILE A 41 -6.33 -3.56 -6.32
C ILE A 41 -6.35 -4.57 -5.18
N THR A 42 -7.35 -5.42 -5.16
CA THR A 42 -7.58 -6.37 -4.07
C THR A 42 -8.22 -7.67 -4.56
N ASP A 43 -7.75 -8.78 -4.03
CA ASP A 43 -8.31 -10.12 -4.20
C ASP A 43 -8.50 -10.77 -2.82
N ARG A 44 -9.35 -10.11 -2.01
CA ARG A 44 -9.67 -10.52 -0.63
C ARG A 44 -11.14 -10.91 -0.50
N PRO A 45 -11.52 -11.84 0.40
CA PRO A 45 -12.92 -12.14 0.70
C PRO A 45 -13.74 -10.91 1.10
N GLU A 46 -13.09 -9.94 1.76
CA GLU A 46 -13.69 -8.69 2.22
C GLU A 46 -13.95 -7.69 1.09
N GLY A 47 -13.49 -8.00 -0.12
CA GLY A 47 -13.71 -7.21 -1.34
C GLY A 47 -12.75 -7.58 -2.46
N VAL A 48 -13.29 -7.99 -3.60
CA VAL A 48 -12.54 -8.28 -4.83
C VAL A 48 -12.73 -7.13 -5.81
N SER A 49 -11.64 -6.62 -6.37
CA SER A 49 -11.67 -5.51 -7.33
C SER A 49 -12.33 -5.90 -8.64
N ALA A 50 -13.40 -5.21 -9.03
CA ALA A 50 -14.04 -5.33 -10.34
C ALA A 50 -13.26 -4.53 -11.38
N ILE A 51 -13.07 -5.09 -12.59
CA ILE A 51 -12.42 -4.43 -13.72
C ILE A 51 -13.33 -3.29 -14.21
N ALA A 52 -12.74 -2.11 -14.40
CA ALA A 52 -13.48 -0.89 -14.76
C ALA A 52 -13.46 -0.57 -16.26
N ASN A 53 -12.63 -1.27 -17.06
CA ASN A 53 -12.43 -0.90 -18.47
C ASN A 53 -12.46 -2.11 -19.42
N GLY A 54 -12.69 -1.83 -20.69
CA GLY A 54 -12.55 -2.77 -21.81
C GLY A 54 -13.54 -3.92 -21.81
N SER A 55 -13.21 -4.99 -22.53
CA SER A 55 -14.12 -6.14 -22.77
C SER A 55 -14.29 -7.07 -21.55
N LEU A 56 -13.44 -6.92 -20.54
CA LEU A 56 -13.52 -7.65 -19.28
C LEU A 56 -14.15 -6.81 -18.15
N ALA A 57 -14.75 -5.66 -18.47
CA ALA A 57 -15.50 -4.87 -17.50
C ALA A 57 -16.53 -5.77 -16.79
N ASP A 58 -16.73 -5.53 -15.51
CA ASP A 58 -17.59 -6.31 -14.60
C ASP A 58 -17.07 -7.72 -14.22
N LYS A 59 -16.00 -8.23 -14.85
CA LYS A 59 -15.22 -9.33 -14.27
C LYS A 59 -14.38 -8.78 -13.11
N ASP A 60 -13.98 -9.66 -12.20
CA ASP A 60 -13.16 -9.27 -11.06
C ASP A 60 -11.74 -9.88 -11.10
N LEU A 61 -10.90 -9.46 -10.17
CA LEU A 61 -9.53 -9.93 -10.09
C LEU A 61 -9.45 -11.42 -9.74
N ARG A 62 -10.42 -11.97 -9.00
CA ARG A 62 -10.50 -13.41 -8.71
C ARG A 62 -10.74 -14.19 -9.99
N TRP A 63 -11.67 -13.74 -10.82
CA TRP A 63 -11.92 -14.35 -12.12
C TRP A 63 -10.65 -14.33 -13.02
N LEU A 64 -9.87 -13.23 -13.00
CA LEU A 64 -8.59 -13.18 -13.71
C LEU A 64 -7.60 -14.22 -13.20
N MET A 65 -7.49 -14.37 -11.87
CA MET A 65 -6.62 -15.39 -11.26
C MET A 65 -7.03 -16.81 -11.63
N GLU A 66 -8.33 -17.09 -11.69
CA GLU A 66 -8.87 -18.43 -12.03
C GLU A 66 -8.73 -18.78 -13.52
N ASN A 67 -8.81 -17.78 -14.41
CA ASN A 67 -8.88 -18.02 -15.86
C ASN A 67 -7.63 -17.59 -16.63
N HIS A 68 -6.80 -16.70 -16.08
CA HIS A 68 -5.67 -16.05 -16.75
C HIS A 68 -4.45 -15.85 -15.86
N ALA A 69 -4.24 -16.68 -14.83
CA ALA A 69 -3.15 -16.50 -13.86
C ALA A 69 -1.78 -16.38 -14.53
N GLN A 70 -1.47 -17.25 -15.49
CA GLN A 70 -0.18 -17.23 -16.20
C GLN A 70 0.00 -15.95 -17.04
N ASP A 71 -1.03 -15.56 -17.81
CA ASP A 71 -1.00 -14.33 -18.60
C ASP A 71 -0.86 -13.09 -17.72
N LEU A 72 -1.49 -13.13 -16.55
CA LEU A 72 -1.51 -12.03 -15.57
C LEU A 72 -0.18 -11.88 -14.82
N LEU A 73 0.28 -12.97 -14.20
CA LEU A 73 1.42 -12.97 -13.28
C LEU A 73 2.77 -13.24 -13.95
N GLY A 74 2.78 -13.92 -15.11
CA GLY A 74 3.97 -14.44 -15.78
C GLY A 74 4.23 -15.92 -15.47
N THR A 75 5.25 -16.47 -16.13
CA THR A 75 5.61 -17.88 -16.01
C THR A 75 6.17 -18.22 -14.62
N GLY A 76 5.90 -19.45 -14.16
CA GLY A 76 6.37 -19.96 -12.86
C GLY A 76 5.50 -19.59 -11.67
N ARG A 77 4.34 -18.98 -11.90
CA ARG A 77 3.39 -18.52 -10.85
C ARG A 77 1.99 -19.08 -11.02
N GLU A 78 1.83 -20.12 -11.81
CA GLU A 78 0.55 -20.76 -12.16
C GLU A 78 -0.18 -21.31 -10.94
N ASN A 79 0.54 -21.65 -9.88
CA ASN A 79 -0.02 -22.21 -8.62
C ASN A 79 -0.32 -21.15 -7.54
N THR A 80 -0.32 -19.87 -7.90
CA THR A 80 -0.66 -18.80 -6.96
C THR A 80 -2.18 -18.74 -6.80
N GLU A 81 -2.68 -19.12 -5.62
CA GLU A 81 -4.14 -19.20 -5.36
C GLU A 81 -4.83 -17.84 -5.41
N ARG A 82 -4.15 -16.78 -5.00
CA ARG A 82 -4.69 -15.41 -4.92
C ARG A 82 -3.72 -14.42 -5.54
N PHE A 83 -4.24 -13.28 -5.98
CA PHE A 83 -3.41 -12.17 -6.40
C PHE A 83 -2.44 -11.77 -5.26
N PRO A 84 -1.13 -11.60 -5.53
CA PRO A 84 -0.12 -11.56 -4.47
C PRO A 84 -0.12 -10.27 -3.63
N LEU A 85 -0.69 -9.19 -4.14
CA LEU A 85 -0.63 -7.87 -3.52
C LEU A 85 -2.02 -7.32 -3.17
N LEU A 86 -2.05 -6.43 -2.19
CA LEU A 86 -3.16 -5.53 -1.91
C LEU A 86 -2.63 -4.10 -1.97
N VAL A 87 -3.24 -3.28 -2.83
CA VAL A 87 -2.85 -1.88 -3.05
C VAL A 87 -3.94 -0.97 -2.52
N LYS A 88 -3.57 -0.03 -1.67
CA LYS A 88 -4.50 0.88 -1.02
C LYS A 88 -4.02 2.34 -1.08
N ILE A 89 -4.97 3.26 -0.93
CA ILE A 89 -4.69 4.62 -0.48
C ILE A 89 -5.36 4.80 0.88
N LEU A 90 -4.58 5.26 1.86
CA LEU A 90 -5.04 5.55 3.21
C LEU A 90 -5.22 7.05 3.40
N ASP A 91 -6.33 7.48 4.00
CA ASP A 91 -6.55 8.86 4.45
C ASP A 91 -6.64 8.87 5.98
N ALA A 92 -5.51 9.06 6.61
CA ALA A 92 -5.37 9.11 8.06
C ALA A 92 -5.64 10.53 8.59
N ARG A 93 -6.90 10.92 8.74
CA ARG A 93 -7.27 12.17 9.41
C ARG A 93 -6.84 12.17 10.88
N ALA A 94 -6.97 11.03 11.54
CA ALA A 94 -6.53 10.84 12.92
C ALA A 94 -5.54 9.67 13.01
N THR A 95 -4.75 9.62 14.08
CA THR A 95 -3.73 8.59 14.31
C THR A 95 -4.36 7.19 14.32
N LEU A 96 -3.79 6.24 13.60
CA LEU A 96 -4.20 4.84 13.61
C LEU A 96 -3.71 4.12 14.87
N SER A 97 -4.28 2.94 15.15
CA SER A 97 -3.81 2.09 16.26
C SER A 97 -2.35 1.67 16.08
N VAL A 98 -1.67 1.45 17.20
CA VAL A 98 -0.37 0.78 17.21
C VAL A 98 -0.57 -0.71 16.94
N GLN A 99 0.07 -1.22 15.90
CA GLN A 99 -0.18 -2.54 15.36
C GLN A 99 1.10 -3.21 14.86
N VAL A 100 1.00 -4.53 14.71
CA VAL A 100 2.05 -5.35 14.10
C VAL A 100 1.41 -6.43 13.23
N HIS A 101 2.11 -6.80 12.17
CA HIS A 101 1.74 -7.92 11.31
C HIS A 101 2.64 -9.12 11.59
N PRO A 102 2.09 -10.33 11.68
CA PRO A 102 2.90 -11.49 12.02
C PRO A 102 3.91 -11.82 10.91
N PRO A 103 5.17 -12.11 11.24
CA PRO A 103 6.11 -12.68 10.28
C PRO A 103 5.67 -14.10 9.87
N SER A 104 6.09 -14.53 8.67
CA SER A 104 5.73 -15.83 8.10
C SER A 104 6.04 -17.02 9.02
N THR A 105 7.05 -16.89 9.88
CA THR A 105 7.48 -17.90 10.83
C THR A 105 6.44 -18.21 11.91
N VAL A 106 5.58 -17.28 12.26
CA VAL A 106 4.56 -17.43 13.32
C VAL A 106 3.13 -17.19 12.84
N ALA A 107 2.93 -16.59 11.68
CA ALA A 107 1.63 -16.19 11.18
C ALA A 107 0.59 -17.31 11.23
N ARG A 108 0.93 -18.49 10.69
CA ARG A 108 0.03 -19.66 10.67
C ARG A 108 -0.35 -20.15 12.08
N GLN A 109 0.58 -20.13 13.02
CA GLN A 109 0.32 -20.55 14.41
C GLN A 109 -0.63 -19.58 15.12
N LEU A 110 -0.60 -18.31 14.72
CA LEU A 110 -1.45 -17.25 15.27
C LEU A 110 -2.79 -17.09 14.51
N GLY A 111 -3.07 -17.99 13.54
CA GLY A 111 -4.29 -17.91 12.73
C GLY A 111 -4.34 -16.70 11.79
N GLY A 112 -3.18 -16.19 11.39
CA GLY A 112 -3.06 -15.02 10.51
C GLY A 112 -2.19 -15.28 9.28
N GLU A 113 -2.06 -14.24 8.46
CA GLU A 113 -1.22 -14.21 7.25
C GLU A 113 -0.11 -13.17 7.43
N PRO A 114 1.11 -13.41 6.91
CA PRO A 114 2.17 -12.40 6.97
C PRO A 114 1.80 -11.18 6.13
N LYS A 115 2.28 -10.00 6.56
CA LYS A 115 1.98 -8.76 5.88
C LYS A 115 3.19 -7.83 5.92
N THR A 116 4.04 -7.97 4.90
CA THR A 116 5.09 -7.00 4.60
C THR A 116 4.51 -5.91 3.71
N GLU A 117 4.82 -4.66 4.00
CA GLU A 117 4.25 -3.51 3.32
C GLU A 117 5.26 -2.37 3.12
N MET A 118 4.94 -1.45 2.24
CA MET A 118 5.63 -0.18 2.12
C MET A 118 4.62 0.96 2.06
N TRP A 119 5.00 2.10 2.61
CA TRP A 119 4.26 3.34 2.55
C TRP A 119 4.99 4.38 1.72
N PHE A 120 4.26 5.03 0.82
CA PHE A 120 4.68 6.26 0.17
C PHE A 120 3.78 7.39 0.66
N ILE A 121 4.36 8.41 1.28
CA ILE A 121 3.63 9.56 1.81
C ILE A 121 3.26 10.47 0.64
N ALA A 122 1.99 10.48 0.26
CA ALA A 122 1.49 11.26 -0.87
C ALA A 122 1.13 12.69 -0.47
N ASP A 123 0.59 12.87 0.75
CA ASP A 123 0.30 14.18 1.35
C ASP A 123 0.53 14.12 2.87
N ALA A 124 1.00 15.22 3.44
CA ALA A 124 1.30 15.31 4.86
C ALA A 124 0.98 16.70 5.41
N ALA A 125 0.17 16.77 6.46
CA ALA A 125 -0.05 18.00 7.20
C ALA A 125 1.25 18.47 7.90
N PRO A 126 1.41 19.77 8.17
CA PRO A 126 2.56 20.27 8.95
C PRO A 126 2.69 19.55 10.29
N GLY A 127 3.88 19.01 10.57
CA GLY A 127 4.17 18.27 11.80
C GLY A 127 3.64 16.83 11.83
N ALA A 128 3.15 16.29 10.71
CA ALA A 128 2.74 14.90 10.62
C ALA A 128 3.93 13.94 10.84
N GLU A 129 3.64 12.82 11.44
CA GLU A 129 4.64 11.81 11.80
C GLU A 129 4.07 10.39 11.67
N ILE A 130 4.95 9.43 11.57
CA ILE A 130 4.63 8.01 11.72
C ILE A 130 5.36 7.45 12.94
N PHE A 131 4.84 6.38 13.49
CA PHE A 131 5.46 5.64 14.58
C PHE A 131 5.94 4.31 14.01
N VAL A 132 7.25 4.07 13.97
CA VAL A 132 7.79 2.88 13.31
C VAL A 132 8.96 2.31 14.09
N GLY A 133 8.84 1.03 14.50
CA GLY A 133 9.79 0.36 15.37
C GLY A 133 9.76 0.86 16.81
N LEU A 134 10.67 0.35 17.59
CA LEU A 134 10.84 0.69 19.00
C LEU A 134 11.94 1.75 19.19
N LYS A 135 11.86 2.52 20.25
CA LYS A 135 13.01 3.30 20.73
C LYS A 135 14.13 2.36 21.16
N ARG A 136 15.36 2.80 20.98
CA ARG A 136 16.54 2.04 21.41
C ARG A 136 16.49 1.73 22.90
N GLY A 137 16.80 0.50 23.26
CA GLY A 137 16.80 0.03 24.63
C GLY A 137 15.45 -0.46 25.18
N VAL A 138 14.38 -0.36 24.39
CA VAL A 138 13.10 -0.98 24.77
C VAL A 138 13.21 -2.49 24.62
N THR A 139 13.12 -3.20 25.74
CA THR A 139 13.08 -4.67 25.77
C THR A 139 11.64 -5.18 25.79
N ARG A 140 11.42 -6.47 25.48
CA ARG A 140 10.10 -7.10 25.58
C ARG A 140 9.48 -6.90 26.97
N ALA A 141 10.24 -7.18 28.06
CA ALA A 141 9.75 -6.98 29.41
C ALA A 141 9.43 -5.51 29.74
N GLY A 142 10.20 -4.57 29.16
CA GLY A 142 9.91 -3.12 29.24
C GLY A 142 8.59 -2.79 28.55
N PHE A 143 8.41 -3.25 27.31
CA PHE A 143 7.19 -3.03 26.53
C PHE A 143 5.95 -3.61 27.22
N GLU A 144 6.03 -4.82 27.77
CA GLU A 144 4.95 -5.45 28.54
C GLU A 144 4.55 -4.64 29.78
N ARG A 145 5.50 -3.98 30.46
CA ARG A 145 5.18 -3.03 31.56
C ARG A 145 4.41 -1.81 31.05
N HIS A 146 4.84 -1.22 29.91
CA HIS A 146 4.13 -0.11 29.28
C HIS A 146 2.73 -0.48 28.78
N LEU A 147 2.52 -1.70 28.35
CA LEU A 147 1.17 -2.22 28.03
C LEU A 147 0.27 -2.19 29.27
N LYS A 148 0.74 -2.71 30.40
CA LYS A 148 -0.02 -2.74 31.66
C LYS A 148 -0.34 -1.34 32.21
N SER A 149 0.53 -0.37 31.97
CA SER A 149 0.35 1.02 32.39
C SER A 149 -0.31 1.92 31.33
N SER A 150 -0.68 1.37 30.17
CA SER A 150 -1.28 2.11 29.04
C SER A 150 -0.39 3.25 28.50
N THR A 151 0.94 3.10 28.58
CA THR A 151 1.95 4.07 28.15
C THR A 151 2.78 3.58 26.96
N VAL A 152 2.24 2.69 26.13
CA VAL A 152 2.92 2.09 24.95
C VAL A 152 3.53 3.14 24.02
N ALA A 153 2.89 4.30 23.87
CA ALA A 153 3.37 5.40 23.04
C ALA A 153 4.81 5.85 23.40
N GLU A 154 5.24 5.66 24.68
CA GLU A 154 6.58 6.02 25.15
C GLU A 154 7.66 5.07 24.60
N CYS A 155 7.29 3.87 24.18
CA CYS A 155 8.18 2.87 23.59
C CYS A 155 8.44 3.11 22.10
N LEU A 156 7.58 3.87 21.40
CA LEU A 156 7.60 3.97 19.95
C LEU A 156 8.64 4.98 19.45
N HIS A 157 9.32 4.60 18.36
CA HIS A 157 10.15 5.54 17.61
C HIS A 157 9.26 6.40 16.71
N ARG A 158 9.39 7.74 16.88
CA ARG A 158 8.62 8.75 16.13
C ARG A 158 9.46 9.27 14.99
N VAL A 159 8.91 9.25 13.79
CA VAL A 159 9.57 9.67 12.57
C VAL A 159 8.74 10.78 11.92
N PRO A 160 9.19 12.05 11.96
CA PRO A 160 8.58 13.13 11.19
C PRO A 160 8.63 12.81 9.70
N VAL A 161 7.55 13.10 8.98
CA VAL A 161 7.44 12.80 7.55
C VAL A 161 6.87 13.96 6.76
N GLN A 162 7.18 13.98 5.48
CA GLN A 162 6.63 14.91 4.50
C GLN A 162 6.23 14.18 3.21
N ALA A 163 5.46 14.84 2.35
CA ALA A 163 5.12 14.30 1.04
C ALA A 163 6.38 13.92 0.23
N GLY A 164 6.39 12.74 -0.35
CA GLY A 164 7.52 12.15 -1.07
C GLY A 164 8.40 11.23 -0.23
N ASP A 165 8.24 11.18 1.09
CA ASP A 165 8.92 10.20 1.93
C ASP A 165 8.36 8.80 1.72
N ALA A 166 9.18 7.80 2.02
CA ALA A 166 8.77 6.40 1.95
C ALA A 166 9.36 5.58 3.12
N MET A 167 8.61 4.58 3.56
CA MET A 167 8.99 3.67 4.64
C MET A 167 8.70 2.22 4.22
N PHE A 168 9.67 1.34 4.41
CA PHE A 168 9.48 -0.10 4.27
C PHE A 168 9.15 -0.72 5.63
N LEU A 169 8.16 -1.60 5.68
CA LEU A 169 7.66 -2.25 6.90
C LEU A 169 7.63 -3.77 6.72
N PRO A 170 8.74 -4.46 6.99
CA PRO A 170 8.73 -5.91 7.03
C PRO A 170 7.78 -6.41 8.12
N SER A 171 7.17 -7.57 7.91
CA SER A 171 6.38 -8.25 8.94
C SER A 171 7.17 -8.34 10.26
N GLY A 172 6.51 -8.12 11.39
CA GLY A 172 7.14 -8.06 12.72
C GLY A 172 7.53 -6.64 13.17
N ARG A 173 7.54 -5.65 12.28
CA ARG A 173 7.80 -4.25 12.64
C ARG A 173 6.57 -3.63 13.29
N LEU A 174 6.71 -3.18 14.53
CA LEU A 174 5.66 -2.43 15.23
C LEU A 174 5.48 -1.05 14.59
N HIS A 175 4.24 -0.63 14.31
CA HIS A 175 4.01 0.65 13.66
C HIS A 175 2.64 1.27 13.96
N ALA A 176 2.51 2.56 13.68
CA ALA A 176 1.25 3.30 13.58
C ALA A 176 1.41 4.48 12.63
N ILE A 177 0.34 4.84 11.93
CA ILE A 177 0.27 6.05 11.10
C ILE A 177 -0.27 7.17 11.98
N GLY A 178 0.45 8.30 12.02
CA GLY A 178 -0.04 9.53 12.64
C GLY A 178 -1.16 10.20 11.85
N GLY A 179 -1.87 11.12 12.48
CA GLY A 179 -2.91 11.89 11.81
C GLY A 179 -2.36 12.90 10.80
N GLY A 180 -3.18 13.26 9.81
CA GLY A 180 -2.84 14.26 8.79
C GLY A 180 -2.04 13.71 7.61
N LEU A 181 -2.12 12.41 7.33
CA LEU A 181 -1.37 11.74 6.27
C LEU A 181 -2.28 11.13 5.21
N VAL A 182 -1.86 11.22 3.94
CA VAL A 182 -2.38 10.40 2.84
C VAL A 182 -1.24 9.52 2.33
N ILE A 183 -1.46 8.21 2.30
CA ILE A 183 -0.43 7.21 2.05
C ILE A 183 -0.87 6.27 0.93
N PHE A 184 0.02 6.02 -0.04
CA PHE A 184 -0.09 4.89 -0.95
C PHE A 184 0.58 3.68 -0.27
N GLU A 185 -0.20 2.66 0.02
CA GLU A 185 0.26 1.43 0.67
C GLU A 185 0.29 0.29 -0.32
N ILE A 186 1.47 -0.31 -0.48
CA ILE A 186 1.70 -1.53 -1.27
C ILE A 186 2.06 -2.64 -0.29
N GLN A 187 1.29 -3.72 -0.29
CA GLN A 187 1.45 -4.79 0.70
C GLN A 187 1.20 -6.18 0.12
N GLN A 188 1.67 -7.20 0.83
CA GLN A 188 1.19 -8.57 0.60
C GLN A 188 -0.33 -8.62 0.72
N ASN A 189 -0.96 -9.56 0.00
CA ASN A 189 -2.41 -9.75 0.03
C ASN A 189 -2.88 -10.37 1.36
N SER A 190 -2.83 -9.56 2.41
CA SER A 190 -3.22 -9.90 3.78
C SER A 190 -3.94 -8.72 4.43
N ASP A 191 -4.93 -8.99 5.26
CA ASP A 191 -5.57 -7.97 6.13
C ASP A 191 -5.38 -8.30 7.62
N THR A 192 -4.44 -9.21 7.95
CA THR A 192 -4.13 -9.58 9.33
C THR A 192 -3.44 -8.43 10.05
N THR A 193 -4.07 -7.96 11.12
CA THR A 193 -3.56 -6.87 11.95
C THR A 193 -3.72 -7.20 13.42
N TYR A 194 -2.62 -7.27 14.17
CA TYR A 194 -2.65 -7.41 15.62
C TYR A 194 -2.48 -6.03 16.26
N ARG A 195 -3.59 -5.48 16.73
CA ARG A 195 -3.65 -4.20 17.44
C ARG A 195 -3.17 -4.38 18.86
N VAL A 196 -2.16 -3.60 19.25
CA VAL A 196 -1.60 -3.67 20.60
C VAL A 196 -2.00 -2.49 21.48
N PHE A 197 -2.30 -1.35 20.86
CA PHE A 197 -2.76 -0.14 21.57
C PHE A 197 -3.58 0.75 20.64
N ASP A 198 -4.67 1.34 21.13
CA ASP A 198 -5.58 2.15 20.32
C ASP A 198 -5.86 3.54 20.89
N TRP A 199 -4.90 4.12 21.59
CA TRP A 199 -4.99 5.48 22.12
C TRP A 199 -6.21 5.70 23.03
N ASN A 200 -6.72 4.63 23.66
CA ASN A 200 -7.94 4.63 24.50
C ASN A 200 -9.21 5.17 23.78
N ARG A 201 -9.29 4.98 22.45
CA ARG A 201 -10.44 5.40 21.63
C ARG A 201 -11.54 4.35 21.61
N VAL A 202 -12.75 4.81 21.22
CA VAL A 202 -13.88 3.95 20.90
C VAL A 202 -14.02 3.77 19.38
N GLY A 203 -14.57 2.65 18.96
CA GLY A 203 -14.91 2.35 17.57
C GLY A 203 -16.16 3.10 17.10
N LEU A 204 -16.60 2.83 15.86
CA LEU A 204 -17.82 3.40 15.28
C LEU A 204 -19.08 2.99 16.05
N ASP A 205 -19.05 1.84 16.72
CA ASP A 205 -20.12 1.31 17.59
C ASP A 205 -20.11 1.90 19.02
N GLY A 206 -19.20 2.85 19.30
CA GLY A 206 -19.03 3.47 20.61
C GLY A 206 -18.30 2.61 21.66
N LYS A 207 -17.80 1.43 21.28
CA LYS A 207 -17.04 0.53 22.17
C LYS A 207 -15.54 0.58 21.88
N PRO A 208 -14.66 0.32 22.87
CA PRO A 208 -13.26 0.11 22.61
C PRO A 208 -13.05 -1.02 21.59
N ARG A 209 -12.13 -0.82 20.64
CA ARG A 209 -11.79 -1.88 19.69
C ARG A 209 -10.95 -2.96 20.39
N ASP A 210 -11.12 -4.20 19.96
CA ASP A 210 -10.39 -5.33 20.52
C ASP A 210 -8.87 -5.16 20.34
N LEU A 211 -8.13 -5.48 21.39
CA LEU A 211 -6.67 -5.56 21.38
C LEU A 211 -6.25 -7.04 21.25
N HIS A 212 -5.23 -7.26 20.47
CA HIS A 212 -4.66 -8.59 20.19
C HIS A 212 -3.28 -8.72 20.86
N VAL A 213 -3.22 -8.56 22.19
CA VAL A 213 -1.96 -8.39 22.94
C VAL A 213 -1.03 -9.59 22.75
N GLU A 214 -1.50 -10.81 23.01
CA GLU A 214 -0.66 -12.03 22.93
C GLU A 214 -0.16 -12.28 21.49
N PRO A 215 -1.00 -12.27 20.44
CA PRO A 215 -0.52 -12.40 19.07
C PRO A 215 0.43 -11.27 18.66
N ALA A 216 0.19 -10.02 19.12
CA ALA A 216 1.08 -8.91 18.85
C ALA A 216 2.46 -9.11 19.48
N LEU A 217 2.53 -9.49 20.78
CA LEU A 217 3.79 -9.77 21.46
C LEU A 217 4.56 -10.93 20.83
N ALA A 218 3.86 -11.94 20.29
CA ALA A 218 4.48 -13.02 19.54
C ALA A 218 5.02 -12.59 18.16
N SER A 219 4.48 -11.52 17.61
CA SER A 219 4.81 -11.02 16.27
C SER A 219 5.88 -9.93 16.27
N ILE A 220 5.99 -9.12 17.34
CA ILE A 220 6.91 -7.96 17.39
C ILE A 220 8.37 -8.42 17.33
N ASN A 221 9.13 -7.85 16.40
CA ASN A 221 10.59 -7.90 16.43
C ASN A 221 11.13 -6.85 17.41
N PHE A 222 11.54 -7.27 18.60
CA PHE A 222 12.07 -6.39 19.64
C PHE A 222 13.49 -5.87 19.36
N ASP A 223 14.16 -6.41 18.34
CA ASP A 223 15.47 -5.92 17.89
C ASP A 223 15.37 -4.80 16.85
N ASP A 224 14.14 -4.50 16.34
CA ASP A 224 13.88 -3.48 15.34
C ASP A 224 13.77 -2.08 15.98
N ALA A 225 14.91 -1.50 16.28
CA ALA A 225 15.02 -0.21 16.93
C ALA A 225 15.34 0.93 15.96
N GLU A 226 14.55 2.00 16.02
CA GLU A 226 14.75 3.26 15.32
C GLU A 226 14.97 3.11 13.80
N PRO A 227 14.10 2.41 13.05
CA PRO A 227 14.21 2.31 11.61
C PRO A 227 14.08 3.69 10.95
N ARG A 228 14.75 3.85 9.79
CA ARG A 228 14.82 5.12 9.07
C ARG A 228 13.97 5.11 7.82
N LEU A 229 13.57 6.30 7.38
CA LEU A 229 12.99 6.52 6.05
C LEU A 229 13.95 6.06 4.94
N ILE A 230 13.38 5.69 3.81
CA ILE A 230 14.14 5.32 2.62
C ILE A 230 14.85 6.57 2.08
N SER A 231 16.18 6.55 2.07
CA SER A 231 17.03 7.71 1.72
C SER A 231 17.50 7.74 0.26
N SER A 232 16.99 6.84 -0.61
CA SER A 232 17.35 6.80 -2.02
C SER A 232 16.97 8.09 -2.76
N ILE A 233 17.70 8.42 -3.81
CA ILE A 233 17.47 9.62 -4.63
C ILE A 233 17.13 9.21 -6.07
N TYR A 234 16.51 10.14 -6.82
CA TYR A 234 16.21 9.93 -8.22
C TYR A 234 17.48 9.87 -9.08
N SER A 235 17.56 8.91 -9.98
CA SER A 235 18.60 8.83 -10.99
C SER A 235 18.54 10.05 -11.94
N ARG A 236 19.68 10.42 -12.49
CA ARG A 236 19.78 11.49 -13.52
C ARG A 236 19.58 10.89 -14.90
N ASN A 237 18.33 10.68 -15.31
CA ASN A 237 17.98 10.23 -16.65
C ASN A 237 17.09 11.26 -17.34
N PRO A 238 17.34 11.63 -18.62
CA PRO A 238 16.60 12.68 -19.31
C PRO A 238 15.14 12.32 -19.60
N VAL A 239 14.82 11.04 -19.72
CA VAL A 239 13.47 10.55 -20.05
C VAL A 239 12.73 10.06 -18.80
N LEU A 240 13.33 9.11 -18.09
CA LEU A 240 12.73 8.43 -16.93
C LEU A 240 13.71 8.46 -15.77
N SER A 241 13.48 9.30 -14.78
CA SER A 241 14.24 9.30 -13.53
C SER A 241 13.59 8.32 -12.55
N VAL A 242 14.39 7.41 -12.00
CA VAL A 242 13.96 6.33 -11.10
C VAL A 242 14.60 6.52 -9.73
N ARG A 243 13.80 6.33 -8.69
CA ARG A 243 14.19 6.24 -7.29
C ARG A 243 13.81 4.87 -6.76
N TYR A 244 14.79 4.04 -6.44
CA TYR A 244 14.57 2.71 -5.86
C TYR A 244 14.06 2.86 -4.44
N LEU A 245 12.84 2.39 -4.17
CA LEU A 245 12.18 2.49 -2.87
C LEU A 245 12.27 1.17 -2.10
N VAL A 246 11.85 0.07 -2.71
CA VAL A 246 11.87 -1.27 -2.11
C VAL A 246 12.37 -2.27 -3.15
N ASP A 247 13.22 -3.18 -2.72
CA ASP A 247 13.65 -4.36 -3.48
C ASP A 247 13.62 -5.54 -2.50
N ASP A 248 12.48 -6.22 -2.43
CA ASP A 248 12.20 -7.32 -1.51
C ASP A 248 11.76 -8.56 -2.31
N PRO A 249 12.01 -9.79 -1.83
CA PRO A 249 11.56 -11.00 -2.52
C PRO A 249 10.05 -11.08 -2.79
N LEU A 250 9.23 -10.27 -2.13
CA LEU A 250 7.77 -10.25 -2.30
C LEU A 250 7.32 -9.26 -3.37
N PHE A 251 7.97 -8.08 -3.42
CA PHE A 251 7.68 -7.03 -4.38
C PHE A 251 8.81 -6.00 -4.45
N ARG A 252 8.91 -5.37 -5.61
CA ARG A 252 9.76 -4.21 -5.84
C ARG A 252 8.91 -2.99 -6.08
N VAL A 253 9.32 -1.83 -5.54
CA VAL A 253 8.66 -0.54 -5.78
C VAL A 253 9.69 0.51 -6.15
N ASP A 254 9.45 1.17 -7.27
CA ASP A 254 10.23 2.29 -7.77
C ASP A 254 9.37 3.55 -7.85
N GLY A 255 9.88 4.69 -7.38
CA GLY A 255 9.32 6.01 -7.66
C GLY A 255 9.87 6.53 -8.99
N CYS A 256 9.00 6.93 -9.90
CA CYS A 256 9.34 7.34 -11.25
C CYS A 256 8.92 8.77 -11.54
N LYS A 257 9.76 9.53 -12.29
CA LYS A 257 9.44 10.88 -12.78
C LYS A 257 9.72 10.98 -14.27
N VAL A 258 8.78 11.58 -15.00
CA VAL A 258 8.90 11.79 -16.46
C VAL A 258 8.44 13.20 -16.81
N LYS A 259 9.19 13.88 -17.69
CA LYS A 259 8.84 15.23 -18.15
C LYS A 259 7.68 15.17 -19.15
N ARG A 260 6.91 16.27 -19.21
CA ARG A 260 5.83 16.46 -20.19
C ARG A 260 6.29 16.15 -21.62
N GLY A 261 5.43 15.45 -22.38
CA GLY A 261 5.61 15.13 -23.79
C GLY A 261 6.51 13.94 -24.05
N GLN A 262 7.14 13.37 -23.02
CA GLN A 262 7.99 12.19 -23.18
C GLN A 262 7.15 10.92 -23.38
N ARG A 263 7.55 10.14 -24.38
CA ARG A 263 7.05 8.79 -24.64
C ARG A 263 8.13 7.80 -24.27
N PHE A 264 7.77 6.77 -23.51
CA PHE A 264 8.69 5.71 -23.10
C PHE A 264 7.96 4.35 -23.11
N HIS A 265 8.72 3.29 -22.93
CA HIS A 265 8.18 1.93 -22.95
C HIS A 265 8.57 1.19 -21.70
N LEU A 266 7.65 0.43 -21.16
CA LEU A 266 7.91 -0.58 -20.16
C LEU A 266 7.83 -1.97 -20.81
N ARG A 267 8.71 -2.86 -20.37
CA ARG A 267 8.57 -4.29 -20.66
C ARG A 267 7.69 -4.90 -19.60
N SER A 268 6.69 -5.66 -20.02
CA SER A 268 5.75 -6.35 -19.14
C SER A 268 5.91 -7.86 -19.32
N ASP A 269 7.07 -8.38 -18.93
CA ASP A 269 7.39 -9.81 -18.85
C ASP A 269 7.12 -10.39 -17.44
N ALA A 270 6.75 -9.51 -16.50
CA ALA A 270 6.22 -9.79 -15.18
C ALA A 270 5.07 -8.83 -14.89
N LEU A 271 4.20 -9.19 -13.98
CA LEU A 271 3.11 -8.32 -13.51
C LEU A 271 3.67 -6.99 -13.01
N GLN A 272 3.07 -5.90 -13.48
CA GLN A 272 3.39 -4.55 -12.99
C GLN A 272 2.12 -3.79 -12.64
N ILE A 273 2.24 -2.87 -11.66
CA ILE A 273 1.19 -1.93 -11.31
C ILE A 273 1.77 -0.52 -11.39
N ILE A 274 1.07 0.37 -12.06
CA ILE A 274 1.39 1.79 -12.15
C ILE A 274 0.40 2.56 -11.29
N GLY A 275 0.86 3.23 -10.24
CA GLY A 275 0.06 4.12 -9.40
C GLY A 275 0.43 5.57 -9.64
N LEU A 276 -0.45 6.37 -10.25
CA LEU A 276 -0.14 7.75 -10.58
C LEU A 276 -0.26 8.67 -9.36
N LEU A 277 0.83 9.36 -9.04
CA LEU A 277 0.93 10.31 -7.94
C LEU A 277 0.63 11.74 -8.41
N LYS A 278 1.07 12.11 -9.63
CA LYS A 278 0.97 13.47 -10.15
C LYS A 278 0.93 13.50 -11.67
N GLY A 279 0.18 14.46 -12.21
CA GLY A 279 0.10 14.72 -13.64
C GLY A 279 -0.97 13.90 -14.36
N ARG A 280 -0.74 13.58 -15.64
CA ARG A 280 -1.64 12.78 -16.49
C ARG A 280 -0.82 11.84 -17.34
N LEU A 281 -1.13 10.55 -17.27
CA LEU A 281 -0.41 9.47 -17.94
C LEU A 281 -1.35 8.69 -18.84
N LYS A 282 -0.97 8.54 -20.11
CA LYS A 282 -1.64 7.70 -21.08
C LYS A 282 -0.84 6.42 -21.27
N ILE A 283 -1.50 5.29 -21.16
CA ILE A 283 -0.92 3.95 -21.30
C ILE A 283 -1.60 3.28 -22.50
N SER A 284 -0.82 2.79 -23.46
CA SER A 284 -1.35 2.18 -24.68
C SER A 284 -0.68 0.83 -24.96
N HIS A 285 -1.49 -0.15 -25.31
CA HIS A 285 -1.06 -1.46 -25.79
C HIS A 285 -2.01 -1.94 -26.88
N GLU A 286 -1.51 -2.17 -28.10
CA GLU A 286 -2.33 -2.47 -29.29
C GLU A 286 -3.45 -1.42 -29.47
N ALA A 287 -4.71 -1.86 -29.51
CA ALA A 287 -5.88 -1.00 -29.62
C ALA A 287 -6.42 -0.51 -28.24
N ALA A 288 -5.88 -1.03 -27.15
CA ALA A 288 -6.32 -0.64 -25.81
C ALA A 288 -5.58 0.59 -25.31
N GLU A 289 -6.32 1.49 -24.69
CA GLU A 289 -5.80 2.73 -24.13
C GLU A 289 -6.41 3.01 -22.77
N VAL A 290 -5.58 3.45 -21.82
CA VAL A 290 -5.96 3.85 -20.47
C VAL A 290 -5.36 5.21 -20.18
N GLU A 291 -6.14 6.13 -19.67
CA GLU A 291 -5.68 7.40 -19.13
C GLU A 291 -5.77 7.37 -17.60
N LEU A 292 -4.68 7.76 -16.92
CA LEU A 292 -4.63 7.87 -15.48
C LEU A 292 -4.50 9.32 -15.03
N THR A 293 -5.23 9.65 -13.96
CA THR A 293 -5.09 10.85 -13.16
C THR A 293 -4.58 10.49 -11.75
N PRO A 294 -4.11 11.46 -10.94
CA PRO A 294 -3.58 11.16 -9.60
C PRO A 294 -4.53 10.33 -8.74
N GLY A 295 -4.00 9.36 -8.01
CA GLY A 295 -4.76 8.43 -7.18
C GLY A 295 -5.39 7.26 -7.94
N GLN A 296 -5.13 7.12 -9.25
CA GLN A 296 -5.58 5.98 -10.05
C GLN A 296 -4.44 5.00 -10.30
N PHE A 297 -4.82 3.74 -10.52
CA PHE A 297 -3.90 2.62 -10.74
C PHE A 297 -4.24 1.89 -12.03
N CYS A 298 -3.21 1.39 -12.70
CA CYS A 298 -3.33 0.49 -13.84
C CYS A 298 -2.46 -0.75 -13.60
N LEU A 299 -3.04 -1.91 -13.77
CA LEU A 299 -2.36 -3.19 -13.75
C LEU A 299 -1.98 -3.56 -15.17
N LEU A 300 -0.71 -3.88 -15.38
CA LEU A 300 -0.13 -4.34 -16.63
C LEU A 300 0.15 -5.85 -16.53
N PRO A 301 -0.68 -6.70 -17.15
CA PRO A 301 -0.43 -8.14 -17.21
C PRO A 301 0.93 -8.49 -17.80
N ALA A 302 1.53 -9.56 -17.32
CA ALA A 302 2.84 -10.03 -17.78
C ALA A 302 2.88 -10.36 -19.27
N CYS A 303 1.76 -10.85 -19.84
CA CYS A 303 1.68 -11.25 -21.25
C CYS A 303 1.71 -10.08 -22.24
N LEU A 304 1.67 -8.81 -21.80
CA LEU A 304 1.60 -7.66 -22.72
C LEU A 304 2.93 -7.38 -23.45
N GLY A 305 4.05 -7.87 -22.93
CA GLY A 305 5.36 -7.67 -23.53
C GLY A 305 5.82 -6.22 -23.48
N ARG A 306 5.51 -5.39 -24.47
CA ARG A 306 5.91 -3.99 -24.53
C ARG A 306 4.71 -3.05 -24.47
N VAL A 307 4.66 -2.22 -23.45
CA VAL A 307 3.60 -1.23 -23.24
C VAL A 307 4.17 0.18 -23.46
N THR A 308 3.42 1.03 -24.14
CA THR A 308 3.80 2.43 -24.40
C THR A 308 3.14 3.36 -23.39
N LEU A 309 3.94 4.26 -22.80
CA LEU A 309 3.50 5.28 -21.86
C LEU A 309 3.81 6.67 -22.41
N LEU A 310 2.82 7.59 -22.34
CA LEU A 310 2.96 8.98 -22.75
C LEU A 310 2.64 9.89 -21.56
N ALA A 311 3.62 10.69 -21.15
CA ALA A 311 3.45 11.73 -20.13
C ALA A 311 2.83 13.00 -20.76
N GLU A 312 1.52 13.17 -20.66
CA GLU A 312 0.85 14.35 -21.20
C GLU A 312 1.17 15.63 -20.40
N MET A 313 1.54 15.46 -19.14
CA MET A 313 2.06 16.47 -18.24
C MET A 313 3.39 16.00 -17.63
N HIS A 314 4.03 16.80 -16.79
CA HIS A 314 5.06 16.25 -15.88
C HIS A 314 4.37 15.26 -14.93
N ILE A 315 4.84 14.00 -14.91
CA ILE A 315 4.25 12.94 -14.10
C ILE A 315 5.21 12.44 -13.03
N GLU A 316 4.62 12.01 -11.92
CA GLU A 316 5.25 11.20 -10.89
C GLU A 316 4.36 9.97 -10.65
N PHE A 317 4.94 8.77 -10.59
CA PHE A 317 4.20 7.54 -10.38
C PHE A 317 5.02 6.50 -9.61
N LEU A 318 4.34 5.56 -8.96
CA LEU A 318 4.94 4.35 -8.43
C LEU A 318 4.83 3.24 -9.47
N GLN A 319 5.94 2.55 -9.72
CA GLN A 319 5.98 1.32 -10.46
C GLN A 319 6.20 0.18 -9.47
N VAL A 320 5.23 -0.72 -9.39
CA VAL A 320 5.27 -1.90 -8.53
C VAL A 320 5.44 -3.14 -9.40
N GLN A 321 6.31 -4.04 -8.99
CA GLN A 321 6.52 -5.34 -9.63
C GLN A 321 6.45 -6.43 -8.57
N THR A 322 5.84 -7.56 -8.91
CA THR A 322 5.96 -8.76 -8.09
C THR A 322 7.27 -9.45 -8.40
N SER A 323 8.00 -9.87 -7.38
CA SER A 323 9.28 -10.59 -7.53
C SER A 323 9.06 -12.04 -7.91
#